data_3a32d7d28d1c975e1c48f297ca5d80f4
#
_entry.id   3a32d7d28d1c975e1c48f297ca5d80f4
#
_cell.length_a   1.000
_cell.length_b   1.000
_cell.length_c   1.000
_cell.angle_alpha   90.00
_cell.angle_beta   90.00
_cell.angle_gamma   90.00
#
_symmetry.space_group_name_H-M   'P 1'
#
loop_
_entity.id
_entity.type
_entity.pdbx_description
1 polymer ?
#
loop_
_entity_poly.entity_id
_entity_poly.type
_entity_poly.pdbx_seq_one_letter_code
_entity_poly.pdbx_strand_id
1 'polypeptide(L)'
;MLASSQYAACIQRWKEVMGVENVSVLFMEDLASDPLVFASGCCEALGLAPPSSPDEFPDAVNVASEPRNFYVALAGRLVGDALRSLRLYSVVDIAKRVGLKRLFFGKPQVHRQSITNEERAWFIEQIVDDLRQLQTMTDRDLSGWLDSSGGVQ
;
A
#
# COMPACT_ATOMS: atom_id res chain seq x y z
N MET A 1 -5.91 12.22 12.26
CA MET A 1 -5.97 11.04 11.39
C MET A 1 -6.81 11.25 10.12
N LEU A 2 -7.97 11.91 10.15
CA LEU A 2 -8.82 12.13 8.95
C LEU A 2 -8.14 12.96 7.85
N ALA A 3 -7.28 13.91 8.19
CA ALA A 3 -6.59 14.75 7.20
C ALA A 3 -5.73 13.97 6.18
N SER A 4 -5.21 12.81 6.55
CA SER A 4 -4.45 11.94 5.65
C SER A 4 -5.32 11.13 4.70
N SER A 5 -6.62 11.11 4.91
CA SER A 5 -7.62 10.41 4.08
C SER A 5 -8.37 11.36 3.14
N GLN A 6 -8.03 12.64 3.14
CA GLN A 6 -8.59 13.65 2.24
C GLN A 6 -7.72 13.72 0.98
N TYR A 7 -7.99 12.83 0.05
CA TYR A 7 -7.18 12.65 -1.16
C TYR A 7 -7.29 13.84 -2.12
N ALA A 8 -8.50 14.36 -2.36
CA ALA A 8 -8.72 15.48 -3.27
C ALA A 8 -7.98 16.72 -2.77
N ALA A 9 -8.11 17.05 -1.48
CA ALA A 9 -7.42 18.17 -0.88
C ALA A 9 -5.88 18.03 -0.96
N CYS A 10 -5.36 16.82 -0.73
CA CYS A 10 -3.93 16.53 -0.85
C CYS A 10 -3.44 16.68 -2.30
N ILE A 11 -4.15 16.10 -3.27
CA ILE A 11 -3.79 16.16 -4.69
C ILE A 11 -3.85 17.61 -5.19
N GLN A 12 -4.87 18.37 -4.82
CA GLN A 12 -4.98 19.77 -5.18
C GLN A 12 -3.76 20.56 -4.69
N ARG A 13 -3.38 20.36 -3.43
CA ARG A 13 -2.20 21.01 -2.86
C ARG A 13 -0.91 20.65 -3.59
N TRP A 14 -0.75 19.37 -3.98
CA TRP A 14 0.40 18.97 -4.79
C TRP A 14 0.40 19.63 -6.16
N LYS A 15 -0.76 19.70 -6.84
CA LYS A 15 -0.90 20.38 -8.13
C LYS A 15 -0.59 21.88 -8.05
N GLU A 16 -0.97 22.54 -6.96
CA GLU A 16 -0.65 23.95 -6.72
C GLU A 16 0.86 24.20 -6.54
N VAL A 17 1.57 23.28 -5.90
CA VAL A 17 3.00 23.44 -5.59
C VAL A 17 3.88 22.97 -6.74
N MET A 18 3.54 21.84 -7.35
CA MET A 18 4.38 21.15 -8.33
C MET A 18 4.00 21.47 -9.78
N GLY A 19 2.83 22.06 -10.02
CA GLY A 19 2.22 22.18 -11.34
C GLY A 19 1.31 21.00 -11.66
N VAL A 20 0.23 21.28 -12.38
CA VAL A 20 -0.81 20.27 -12.71
C VAL A 20 -0.22 19.13 -13.56
N GLU A 21 0.68 19.47 -14.45
CA GLU A 21 1.35 18.57 -15.39
C GLU A 21 2.34 17.60 -14.71
N ASN A 22 2.79 17.94 -13.51
CA ASN A 22 3.77 17.14 -12.77
C ASN A 22 3.15 16.23 -11.70
N VAL A 23 1.80 16.17 -11.64
CA VAL A 23 1.09 15.35 -10.66
C VAL A 23 0.17 14.38 -11.38
N SER A 24 0.56 13.10 -11.38
CA SER A 24 -0.25 12.01 -11.90
C SER A 24 -0.87 11.21 -10.76
N VAL A 25 -2.13 10.83 -10.92
CA VAL A 25 -2.89 10.03 -9.95
C VAL A 25 -3.11 8.64 -10.53
N LEU A 26 -2.68 7.61 -9.80
CA LEU A 26 -2.82 6.23 -10.17
C LEU A 26 -3.55 5.48 -9.05
N PHE A 27 -4.40 4.53 -9.41
CA PHE A 27 -5.22 3.80 -8.45
C PHE A 27 -4.69 2.37 -8.26
N MET A 28 -4.62 1.92 -7.02
CA MET A 28 -4.13 0.57 -6.69
C MET A 28 -5.03 -0.55 -7.21
N GLU A 29 -6.29 -0.27 -7.44
CA GLU A 29 -7.24 -1.19 -8.08
C GLU A 29 -6.82 -1.55 -9.49
N ASP A 30 -6.20 -0.60 -10.21
CA ASP A 30 -5.67 -0.85 -11.55
C ASP A 30 -4.49 -1.81 -11.52
N LEU A 31 -3.63 -1.71 -10.48
CA LEU A 31 -2.56 -2.68 -10.27
C LEU A 31 -3.11 -4.09 -10.00
N ALA A 32 -4.22 -4.20 -9.27
CA ALA A 32 -4.84 -5.49 -8.97
C ALA A 32 -5.54 -6.10 -10.20
N SER A 33 -6.11 -5.27 -11.09
CA SER A 33 -6.82 -5.72 -12.28
C SER A 33 -5.88 -6.01 -13.45
N ASP A 34 -4.93 -5.12 -13.72
CA ASP A 34 -3.95 -5.26 -14.79
C ASP A 34 -2.61 -4.59 -14.41
N PRO A 35 -1.66 -5.36 -13.85
CA PRO A 35 -0.35 -4.85 -13.46
C PRO A 35 0.44 -4.21 -14.62
N LEU A 36 0.26 -4.69 -15.84
CA LEU A 36 0.98 -4.19 -17.00
C LEU A 36 0.48 -2.80 -17.41
N VAL A 37 -0.86 -2.62 -17.45
CA VAL A 37 -1.48 -1.32 -17.74
C VAL A 37 -1.12 -0.31 -16.65
N PHE A 38 -1.17 -0.71 -15.38
CA PHE A 38 -0.79 0.16 -14.26
C PHE A 38 0.67 0.62 -14.38
N ALA A 39 1.61 -0.31 -14.62
CA ALA A 39 3.01 0.01 -14.77
C ALA A 39 3.30 0.87 -16.01
N SER A 40 2.56 0.63 -17.10
CA SER A 40 2.65 1.46 -18.29
C SER A 40 2.23 2.90 -18.00
N GLY A 41 1.15 3.10 -17.25
CA GLY A 41 0.73 4.44 -16.78
C GLY A 41 1.78 5.10 -15.87
N CYS A 42 2.44 4.34 -15.01
CA CYS A 42 3.57 4.87 -14.21
C CYS A 42 4.73 5.32 -15.10
N CYS A 43 5.10 4.50 -16.10
CA CYS A 43 6.18 4.84 -17.02
C CYS A 43 5.84 6.07 -17.87
N GLU A 44 4.62 6.16 -18.37
CA GLU A 44 4.13 7.31 -19.13
C GLU A 44 4.21 8.60 -18.30
N ALA A 45 3.76 8.57 -17.05
CA ALA A 45 3.85 9.70 -16.13
C ALA A 45 5.28 10.15 -15.87
N LEU A 46 6.26 9.24 -15.98
CA LEU A 46 7.69 9.51 -15.79
C LEU A 46 8.44 9.79 -17.12
N GLY A 47 7.74 9.74 -18.25
CA GLY A 47 8.37 9.87 -19.58
C GLY A 47 9.28 8.69 -19.93
N LEU A 48 9.03 7.51 -19.37
CA LEU A 48 9.79 6.27 -19.60
C LEU A 48 9.07 5.36 -20.60
N ALA A 49 9.83 4.47 -21.26
CA ALA A 49 9.23 3.44 -22.08
C ALA A 49 8.42 2.45 -21.22
N PRO A 50 7.22 2.05 -21.66
CA PRO A 50 6.40 1.08 -20.94
C PRO A 50 7.07 -0.30 -20.94
N PRO A 51 6.80 -1.13 -19.91
CA PRO A 51 7.27 -2.50 -19.87
C PRO A 51 6.63 -3.33 -20.99
N SER A 52 7.38 -4.27 -21.54
CA SER A 52 6.96 -5.05 -22.70
C SER A 52 6.30 -6.38 -22.33
N SER A 53 6.51 -6.87 -21.11
CA SER A 53 6.01 -8.17 -20.65
C SER A 53 5.65 -8.17 -19.16
N PRO A 54 4.60 -8.91 -18.75
CA PRO A 54 4.31 -9.17 -17.34
C PRO A 54 5.44 -9.87 -16.60
N ASP A 55 6.28 -10.63 -17.29
CA ASP A 55 7.41 -11.37 -16.70
C ASP A 55 8.51 -10.46 -16.17
N GLU A 56 8.49 -9.17 -16.53
CA GLU A 56 9.39 -8.14 -15.99
C GLU A 56 9.04 -7.75 -14.54
N PHE A 57 7.85 -8.14 -14.06
CA PHE A 57 7.41 -7.83 -12.69
C PHE A 57 7.80 -8.97 -11.75
N PRO A 58 8.40 -8.65 -10.59
CA PRO A 58 8.61 -9.65 -9.56
C PRO A 58 7.27 -10.07 -8.96
N ASP A 59 7.25 -11.27 -8.39
CA ASP A 59 6.12 -11.70 -7.54
C ASP A 59 5.79 -10.65 -6.49
N ALA A 60 4.54 -10.68 -6.01
CA ALA A 60 4.06 -9.73 -5.01
C ALA A 60 5.02 -9.64 -3.81
N VAL A 61 5.62 -8.45 -3.64
CA VAL A 61 6.51 -8.13 -2.53
C VAL A 61 5.74 -7.39 -1.44
N ASN A 62 6.26 -7.45 -0.22
CA ASN A 62 5.66 -6.79 0.95
C ASN A 62 4.27 -7.31 1.33
N VAL A 63 4.01 -8.60 1.10
CA VAL A 63 2.79 -9.24 1.60
C VAL A 63 2.78 -9.10 3.13
N ALA A 64 1.71 -8.52 3.67
CA ALA A 64 1.54 -8.36 5.10
C ALA A 64 1.61 -9.74 5.77
N SER A 65 2.49 -9.89 6.74
CA SER A 65 2.61 -11.11 7.54
C SER A 65 2.54 -10.76 9.02
N GLU A 66 1.66 -11.43 9.72
CA GLU A 66 1.59 -11.31 11.18
C GLU A 66 2.62 -12.22 11.85
N PRO A 67 3.21 -11.77 12.96
CA PRO A 67 4.09 -12.62 13.73
C PRO A 67 3.28 -13.79 14.33
N ARG A 68 3.77 -15.00 14.16
CA ARG A 68 3.14 -16.21 14.69
C ARG A 68 2.98 -16.18 16.22
N ASN A 69 3.86 -15.46 16.90
CA ASN A 69 3.85 -15.25 18.34
C ASN A 69 4.50 -13.91 18.67
N PHE A 70 3.81 -13.08 19.44
CA PHE A 70 4.27 -11.75 19.84
C PHE A 70 5.64 -11.80 20.55
N TYR A 71 5.84 -12.76 21.46
CA TYR A 71 7.08 -12.88 22.22
C TYR A 71 8.27 -13.28 21.33
N VAL A 72 8.02 -14.13 20.34
CA VAL A 72 9.04 -14.54 19.36
C VAL A 72 9.41 -13.36 18.45
N ALA A 73 8.46 -12.56 18.03
CA ALA A 73 8.71 -11.35 17.25
C ALA A 73 9.49 -10.30 18.07
N LEU A 74 9.12 -10.12 19.34
CA LEU A 74 9.82 -9.22 20.25
C LEU A 74 11.27 -9.66 20.50
N ALA A 75 11.49 -10.96 20.75
CA ALA A 75 12.83 -11.52 20.89
C ALA A 75 13.67 -11.34 19.61
N GLY A 76 13.07 -11.62 18.44
CA GLY A 76 13.72 -11.41 17.15
C GLY A 76 14.11 -9.96 16.91
N ARG A 77 13.26 -9.01 17.32
CA ARG A 77 13.56 -7.58 17.27
C ARG A 77 14.72 -7.20 18.18
N LEU A 78 14.70 -7.63 19.46
CA LEU A 78 15.76 -7.34 20.42
C LEU A 78 17.11 -7.91 19.97
N VAL A 79 17.13 -9.16 19.48
CA VAL A 79 18.34 -9.77 18.91
C VAL A 79 18.83 -9.00 17.68
N GLY A 80 17.92 -8.62 16.78
CA GLY A 80 18.25 -7.83 15.60
C GLY A 80 18.85 -6.47 15.95
N ASP A 81 18.31 -5.79 16.95
CA ASP A 81 18.79 -4.49 17.41
C ASP A 81 20.16 -4.63 18.13
N ALA A 82 20.35 -5.68 18.93
CA ALA A 82 21.64 -5.99 19.55
C ALA A 82 22.72 -6.29 18.50
N LEU A 83 22.42 -7.09 17.47
CA LEU A 83 23.35 -7.38 16.39
C LEU A 83 23.73 -6.11 15.59
N ARG A 84 22.76 -5.21 15.37
CA ARG A 84 23.03 -3.92 14.71
C ARG A 84 23.90 -3.01 15.57
N SER A 85 23.64 -2.95 16.89
CA SER A 85 24.45 -2.15 17.82
C SER A 85 25.91 -2.63 17.90
N LEU A 86 26.11 -3.94 17.74
CA LEU A 86 27.43 -4.57 17.66
C LEU A 86 28.04 -4.50 16.24
N ARG A 87 27.40 -3.83 15.30
CA ARG A 87 27.82 -3.70 13.89
C ARG A 87 27.98 -5.03 13.14
N LEU A 88 27.35 -6.09 13.60
CA LEU A 88 27.38 -7.43 12.99
C LEU A 88 26.37 -7.54 11.85
N TYR A 89 26.42 -6.62 10.89
CA TYR A 89 25.48 -6.56 9.75
C TYR A 89 25.52 -7.82 8.90
N SER A 90 26.71 -8.44 8.72
CA SER A 90 26.86 -9.66 7.95
C SER A 90 26.05 -10.83 8.53
N VAL A 91 25.94 -10.93 9.86
CA VAL A 91 25.12 -11.96 10.52
C VAL A 91 23.64 -11.75 10.24
N VAL A 92 23.20 -10.48 10.28
CA VAL A 92 21.79 -10.12 9.95
C VAL A 92 21.46 -10.46 8.50
N ASP A 93 22.38 -10.21 7.58
CA ASP A 93 22.17 -10.50 6.16
C ASP A 93 22.18 -12.00 5.86
N ILE A 94 23.05 -12.77 6.52
CA ILE A 94 23.03 -14.24 6.44
C ILE A 94 21.71 -14.78 6.98
N ALA A 95 21.25 -14.28 8.15
CA ALA A 95 19.99 -14.69 8.74
C ALA A 95 18.78 -14.43 7.82
N LYS A 96 18.79 -13.30 7.10
CA LYS A 96 17.77 -12.99 6.06
C LYS A 96 17.86 -13.97 4.88
N ARG A 97 19.06 -14.25 4.36
CA ARG A 97 19.28 -15.15 3.22
C ARG A 97 18.88 -16.60 3.52
N VAL A 98 19.16 -17.09 4.72
CA VAL A 98 18.77 -18.44 5.18
C VAL A 98 17.27 -18.56 5.42
N GLY A 99 16.52 -17.44 5.31
CA GLY A 99 15.06 -17.46 5.46
C GLY A 99 14.59 -17.63 6.90
N LEU A 100 15.41 -17.22 7.87
CA LEU A 100 15.04 -17.24 9.31
C LEU A 100 13.72 -16.49 9.55
N LYS A 101 13.39 -15.53 8.69
CA LYS A 101 12.10 -14.83 8.72
C LYS A 101 10.90 -15.81 8.69
N ARG A 102 11.00 -16.94 7.99
CA ARG A 102 9.93 -17.95 7.92
C ARG A 102 9.69 -18.68 9.25
N LEU A 103 10.70 -18.76 10.12
CA LEU A 103 10.56 -19.37 11.46
C LEU A 103 9.81 -18.44 12.42
N PHE A 104 9.99 -17.12 12.26
CA PHE A 104 9.40 -16.11 13.14
C PHE A 104 8.02 -15.66 12.67
N PHE A 105 7.80 -15.69 11.35
CA PHE A 105 6.53 -15.29 10.74
C PHE A 105 5.87 -16.53 10.13
N GLY A 106 4.59 -16.75 10.44
CA GLY A 106 3.76 -17.78 9.80
C GLY A 106 3.58 -17.53 8.31
N LYS A 107 2.85 -18.41 7.64
CA LYS A 107 2.36 -18.11 6.29
C LYS A 107 1.63 -16.78 6.35
N PRO A 108 1.78 -15.91 5.32
CA PRO A 108 1.06 -14.65 5.28
C PRO A 108 -0.45 -14.95 5.39
N GLN A 109 -0.99 -14.80 6.57
CA GLN A 109 -2.42 -14.76 6.79
C GLN A 109 -2.78 -13.30 6.79
N VAL A 110 -3.52 -12.89 5.77
CA VAL A 110 -4.12 -11.57 5.74
C VAL A 110 -5.24 -11.59 6.78
N HIS A 111 -4.88 -11.43 8.05
CA HIS A 111 -5.86 -11.12 9.08
C HIS A 111 -6.21 -9.64 8.89
N ARG A 112 -7.04 -9.37 7.90
CA ARG A 112 -7.66 -8.06 7.79
C ARG A 112 -8.59 -7.96 8.99
N GLN A 113 -8.24 -7.13 9.97
CA GLN A 113 -9.24 -6.65 10.91
C GLN A 113 -10.32 -5.98 10.05
N SER A 114 -11.43 -6.66 9.86
CA SER A 114 -12.56 -6.10 9.12
C SER A 114 -13.13 -4.95 9.96
N ILE A 115 -13.05 -3.75 9.41
CA ILE A 115 -13.77 -2.61 9.94
C ILE A 115 -15.26 -2.98 9.94
N THR A 116 -15.96 -2.72 11.03
CA THR A 116 -17.40 -2.96 11.09
C THR A 116 -18.14 -2.05 10.10
N ASN A 117 -19.33 -2.47 9.67
CA ASN A 117 -20.14 -1.66 8.75
C ASN A 117 -20.47 -0.28 9.35
N GLU A 118 -20.65 -0.19 10.66
CA GLU A 118 -20.91 1.07 11.36
C GLU A 118 -19.68 1.99 11.33
N GLU A 119 -18.49 1.46 11.62
CA GLU A 119 -17.25 2.23 11.55
C GLU A 119 -16.96 2.68 10.11
N ARG A 120 -17.24 1.81 9.13
CA ARG A 120 -17.11 2.14 7.72
C ARG A 120 -18.07 3.26 7.30
N ALA A 121 -19.33 3.16 7.66
CA ALA A 121 -20.34 4.18 7.36
C ALA A 121 -19.97 5.53 7.97
N TRP A 122 -19.57 5.54 9.24
CA TRP A 122 -19.09 6.73 9.91
C TRP A 122 -17.87 7.35 9.21
N PHE A 123 -16.91 6.52 8.80
CA PHE A 123 -15.73 7.02 8.10
C PHE A 123 -16.07 7.62 6.73
N ILE A 124 -16.93 6.95 5.95
CA ILE A 124 -17.38 7.44 4.65
C ILE A 124 -18.07 8.78 4.79
N GLU A 125 -18.95 8.96 5.80
CA GLU A 125 -19.62 10.23 6.07
C GLU A 125 -18.64 11.40 6.27
N GLN A 126 -17.48 11.12 6.87
CA GLN A 126 -16.46 12.14 7.11
C GLN A 126 -15.67 12.55 5.86
N ILE A 127 -15.61 11.70 4.84
CA ILE A 127 -14.77 11.91 3.65
C ILE A 127 -15.56 11.97 2.34
N VAL A 128 -16.89 11.86 2.40
CA VAL A 128 -17.74 11.76 1.18
C VAL A 128 -17.57 12.93 0.24
N ASP A 129 -17.45 14.14 0.76
CA ASP A 129 -17.28 15.32 -0.09
C ASP A 129 -15.91 15.36 -0.76
N ASP A 130 -14.87 14.95 -0.05
CA ASP A 130 -13.53 14.81 -0.64
C ASP A 130 -13.48 13.72 -1.72
N LEU A 131 -14.16 12.58 -1.50
CA LEU A 131 -14.26 11.52 -2.51
C LEU A 131 -15.02 11.97 -3.76
N ARG A 132 -16.10 12.73 -3.62
CA ARG A 132 -16.83 13.31 -4.76
C ARG A 132 -15.95 14.29 -5.55
N GLN A 133 -15.19 15.11 -4.83
CA GLN A 133 -14.24 16.01 -5.47
C GLN A 133 -13.13 15.22 -6.18
N LEU A 134 -12.61 14.15 -5.55
CA LEU A 134 -11.62 13.25 -6.15
C LEU A 134 -12.15 12.63 -7.45
N GLN A 135 -13.38 12.12 -7.43
CA GLN A 135 -14.05 11.58 -8.62
C GLN A 135 -14.10 12.61 -9.77
N THR A 136 -14.45 13.85 -9.46
CA THR A 136 -14.48 14.93 -10.43
C THR A 136 -13.09 15.29 -10.96
N MET A 137 -12.07 15.27 -10.09
CA MET A 137 -10.69 15.63 -10.45
C MET A 137 -9.98 14.57 -11.30
N THR A 138 -10.40 13.31 -11.20
CA THR A 138 -9.75 12.16 -11.84
C THR A 138 -10.59 11.55 -12.97
N ASP A 139 -11.83 12.04 -13.16
CA ASP A 139 -12.81 11.49 -14.10
C ASP A 139 -13.01 9.97 -13.93
N ARG A 140 -12.96 9.50 -12.69
CA ARG A 140 -13.06 8.07 -12.37
C ARG A 140 -14.26 7.82 -11.47
N ASP A 141 -15.01 6.75 -11.78
CA ASP A 141 -16.08 6.28 -10.90
C ASP A 141 -15.51 5.68 -9.60
N LEU A 142 -15.77 6.36 -8.49
CA LEU A 142 -15.41 5.95 -7.14
C LEU A 142 -16.63 5.56 -6.30
N SER A 143 -17.78 5.28 -6.94
CA SER A 143 -19.01 4.89 -6.24
C SER A 143 -18.83 3.67 -5.35
N GLY A 144 -17.98 2.70 -5.77
CA GLY A 144 -17.62 1.54 -4.96
C GLY A 144 -16.91 1.86 -3.63
N TRP A 145 -16.24 3.01 -3.54
CA TRP A 145 -15.62 3.46 -2.30
C TRP A 145 -16.65 4.04 -1.32
N LEU A 146 -17.75 4.58 -1.86
CA LEU A 146 -18.85 5.15 -1.10
C LEU A 146 -19.85 4.09 -0.61
N ASP A 147 -19.78 2.88 -1.14
CA ASP A 147 -20.67 1.80 -0.74
C ASP A 147 -20.28 1.25 0.64
N SER A 148 -21.13 1.48 1.62
CA SER A 148 -20.95 0.98 3.00
C SER A 148 -21.18 -0.53 3.13
N SER A 149 -21.81 -1.17 2.13
CA SER A 149 -22.14 -2.60 2.14
C SER A 149 -21.08 -3.50 1.49
N GLY A 150 -20.13 -2.92 0.76
CA GLY A 150 -19.13 -3.66 0.00
C GLY A 150 -18.01 -4.22 0.88
N GLY A 151 -18.11 -5.48 1.26
CA GLY A 151 -16.94 -6.27 1.65
C GLY A 151 -15.99 -6.37 0.47
N VAL A 152 -14.72 -5.98 0.66
CA VAL A 152 -13.66 -6.23 -0.31
C VAL A 152 -13.55 -7.75 -0.50
N GLN A 153 -13.87 -8.23 -1.70
CA GLN A 153 -13.60 -9.61 -2.13
C GLN A 153 -12.11 -9.85 -2.21
#